data_daafbad668ab4d240125fff9b445e70c
#
_entry.id   daafbad668ab4d240125fff9b445e70c
#
_cell.length_a   1.000
_cell.length_b   1.000
_cell.length_c   1.000
_cell.angle_alpha   90.00
_cell.angle_beta   90.00
_cell.angle_gamma   90.00
#
_symmetry.space_group_name_H-M   'P 1'
#
loop_
_entity.id
_entity.type
_entity.pdbx_description
1 polymer ?
#
loop_
_entity_poly.entity_id
_entity_poly.type
_entity_poly.pdbx_seq_one_letter_code
_entity_poly.pdbx_strand_id
1 'polypeptide(L)'
;LVKPLLHIMLAAIILGTLGYLCAIFLTILAGQVIMHGLLTGVAGMIVPVNNMWLVFTPVKTIITVMIVIAVLRGILHYMEQYCNHFIAFKLLAIIRHKVFAALRKLCPAKLEGRDKGNLISIITTDIELLEVFYAHTISPIAIATLTSIIMVIFIGRYHWLTGLLALAAYLIVGVAIPMWNGKRGSQKGMEFRTNFGELNSFVLDSLRGLDETIQYGQGEKRREQMSKQSKNLAGMQESLSKMEGSQ
;
A
#
# COMPACT_ATOMS: atom_id res chain seq x y z
N LEU A 1 -1.84 4.76 21.29
CA LEU A 1 -3.05 4.58 20.48
C LEU A 1 -3.20 3.13 19.97
N VAL A 2 -2.14 2.52 19.46
CA VAL A 2 -2.16 1.19 18.78
C VAL A 2 -2.06 0.01 19.76
N LYS A 3 -1.62 0.20 21.01
CA LYS A 3 -1.43 -0.90 21.98
C LYS A 3 -2.58 -1.92 22.06
N PRO A 4 -3.88 -1.53 22.13
CA PRO A 4 -4.97 -2.49 22.21
C PRO A 4 -5.22 -3.29 20.92
N LEU A 5 -4.67 -2.85 19.79
CA LEU A 5 -4.86 -3.46 18.47
C LEU A 5 -3.63 -4.28 18.02
N LEU A 6 -2.55 -4.29 18.82
CA LEU A 6 -1.29 -4.92 18.47
C LEU A 6 -1.44 -6.42 18.19
N HIS A 7 -2.25 -7.13 18.97
CA HIS A 7 -2.50 -8.56 18.79
C HIS A 7 -3.22 -8.86 17.47
N ILE A 8 -4.15 -7.99 17.04
CA ILE A 8 -4.85 -8.14 15.77
C ILE A 8 -3.89 -7.84 14.61
N MET A 9 -3.02 -6.85 14.77
CA MET A 9 -1.99 -6.53 13.78
C MET A 9 -0.99 -7.67 13.61
N LEU A 10 -0.56 -8.31 14.71
CA LEU A 10 0.29 -9.50 14.65
C LEU A 10 -0.43 -10.67 13.96
N ALA A 11 -1.71 -10.88 14.25
CA ALA A 11 -2.50 -11.90 13.56
C ALA A 11 -2.59 -11.62 12.05
N ALA A 12 -2.83 -10.37 11.63
CA ALA A 12 -2.85 -9.97 10.22
C ALA A 12 -1.50 -10.26 9.53
N ILE A 13 -0.38 -9.93 10.17
CA ILE A 13 0.97 -10.18 9.65
C ILE A 13 1.23 -11.68 9.50
N ILE A 14 0.86 -12.50 10.47
CA ILE A 14 1.03 -13.96 10.41
C ILE A 14 0.16 -14.56 9.30
N LEU A 15 -1.12 -14.20 9.24
CA LEU A 15 -2.05 -14.67 8.22
C LEU A 15 -1.61 -14.27 6.82
N GLY A 16 -1.17 -13.02 6.64
CA GLY A 16 -0.65 -12.52 5.37
C GLY A 16 0.63 -13.25 4.96
N THR A 17 1.58 -13.42 5.87
CA THR A 17 2.82 -14.16 5.58
C THR A 17 2.54 -15.60 5.15
N LEU A 18 1.65 -16.30 5.85
CA LEU A 18 1.23 -17.65 5.47
C LEU A 18 0.53 -17.66 4.11
N GLY A 19 -0.34 -16.68 3.84
CA GLY A 19 -1.02 -16.53 2.55
C GLY A 19 -0.06 -16.33 1.39
N TYR A 20 0.97 -15.47 1.56
CA TYR A 20 2.02 -15.26 0.55
C TYR A 20 2.92 -16.49 0.37
N LEU A 21 3.28 -17.19 1.44
CA LEU A 21 4.00 -18.46 1.34
C LEU A 21 3.19 -19.50 0.56
N CYS A 22 1.90 -19.63 0.84
CA CYS A 22 1.01 -20.49 0.03
C CYS A 22 1.04 -20.13 -1.46
N ALA A 23 1.05 -18.84 -1.80
CA ALA A 23 1.16 -18.39 -3.19
C ALA A 23 2.47 -18.82 -3.84
N ILE A 24 3.59 -18.63 -3.13
CA ILE A 24 4.92 -18.99 -3.62
C ILE A 24 5.02 -20.52 -3.80
N PHE A 25 4.57 -21.31 -2.82
CA PHE A 25 4.59 -22.78 -2.95
C PHE A 25 3.65 -23.29 -4.03
N LEU A 26 2.53 -22.62 -4.31
CA LEU A 26 1.69 -22.94 -5.48
C LEU A 26 2.45 -22.80 -6.80
N THR A 27 3.22 -21.72 -6.97
CA THR A 27 4.02 -21.52 -8.20
C THR A 27 5.14 -22.53 -8.32
N ILE A 28 5.77 -22.92 -7.20
CA ILE A 28 6.79 -23.98 -7.17
C ILE A 28 6.18 -25.32 -7.58
N LEU A 29 5.03 -25.69 -6.99
CA LEU A 29 4.34 -26.95 -7.33
C LEU A 29 3.87 -26.98 -8.79
N ALA A 30 3.36 -25.85 -9.31
CA ALA A 30 3.00 -25.74 -10.71
C ALA A 30 4.21 -25.95 -11.65
N GLY A 31 5.35 -25.32 -11.33
CA GLY A 31 6.61 -25.55 -12.03
C GLY A 31 7.05 -27.02 -12.02
N GLN A 32 6.86 -27.70 -10.89
CA GLN A 32 7.16 -29.14 -10.78
C GLN A 32 6.27 -30.03 -11.66
N VAL A 33 4.96 -29.72 -11.74
CA VAL A 33 4.03 -30.44 -12.63
C VAL A 33 4.43 -30.27 -14.08
N ILE A 34 4.78 -29.06 -14.50
CA ILE A 34 5.24 -28.78 -15.85
C ILE A 34 6.53 -29.51 -16.17
N MET A 35 7.51 -29.46 -15.27
CA MET A 35 8.79 -30.15 -15.43
C MET A 35 8.60 -31.66 -15.52
N HIS A 36 7.75 -32.23 -14.68
CA HIS A 36 7.42 -33.67 -14.71
C HIS A 36 6.77 -34.03 -16.05
N GLY A 37 5.81 -33.26 -16.55
CA GLY A 37 5.17 -33.48 -17.86
C GLY A 37 6.16 -33.38 -19.02
N LEU A 38 7.08 -32.43 -18.98
CA LEU A 38 8.12 -32.27 -20.00
C LEU A 38 9.11 -33.45 -20.00
N LEU A 39 9.56 -33.87 -18.83
CA LEU A 39 10.50 -35.00 -18.66
C LEU A 39 9.86 -36.33 -19.05
N THR A 40 8.58 -36.55 -18.78
CA THR A 40 7.87 -37.77 -19.16
C THR A 40 7.42 -37.76 -20.62
N GLY A 41 7.17 -36.59 -21.23
CA GLY A 41 6.68 -36.46 -22.61
C GLY A 41 7.76 -36.39 -23.67
N VAL A 42 8.96 -35.88 -23.37
CA VAL A 42 10.02 -35.61 -24.37
C VAL A 42 11.10 -36.70 -24.43
N ALA A 43 11.27 -37.47 -23.38
CA ALA A 43 12.34 -38.46 -23.39
C ALA A 43 12.05 -39.59 -22.40
N GLY A 44 12.13 -40.82 -22.84
CA GLY A 44 12.62 -41.90 -22.00
C GLY A 44 14.07 -41.67 -21.48
N MET A 45 14.50 -40.43 -21.34
CA MET A 45 15.77 -40.05 -20.76
C MET A 45 15.59 -39.91 -19.23
N ILE A 46 16.16 -40.87 -18.54
CA ILE A 46 16.33 -40.84 -17.09
C ILE A 46 17.35 -39.72 -16.76
N VAL A 47 16.86 -38.54 -16.48
CA VAL A 47 17.69 -37.52 -15.82
C VAL A 47 17.72 -37.89 -14.33
N PRO A 48 18.89 -38.12 -13.72
CA PRO A 48 18.98 -38.39 -12.30
C PRO A 48 18.65 -37.09 -11.54
N VAL A 49 17.37 -36.90 -11.21
CA VAL A 49 16.95 -35.81 -10.35
C VAL A 49 17.27 -36.21 -8.92
N ASN A 50 18.17 -35.48 -8.28
CA ASN A 50 18.67 -35.75 -6.94
C ASN A 50 17.57 -35.66 -5.82
N ASN A 51 16.34 -35.30 -6.19
CA ASN A 51 15.15 -35.24 -5.31
C ASN A 51 14.14 -36.32 -5.71
N MET A 52 14.44 -37.54 -5.35
CA MET A 52 13.70 -38.73 -5.73
C MET A 52 12.24 -38.79 -5.29
N TRP A 53 11.84 -38.08 -4.24
CA TRP A 53 10.46 -38.01 -3.77
C TRP A 53 9.49 -37.31 -4.73
N LEU A 54 9.99 -36.38 -5.56
CA LEU A 54 9.21 -35.64 -6.55
C LEU A 54 8.86 -36.44 -7.79
N VAL A 55 9.68 -37.43 -8.13
CA VAL A 55 9.48 -38.29 -9.31
C VAL A 55 8.43 -39.35 -9.03
N PHE A 56 8.24 -39.73 -7.78
CA PHE A 56 7.31 -40.82 -7.36
C PHE A 56 5.92 -40.30 -6.94
N THR A 57 5.73 -38.99 -6.75
CA THR A 57 4.39 -38.47 -6.43
C THR A 57 3.52 -38.42 -7.67
N PRO A 58 2.37 -39.11 -7.70
CA PRO A 58 1.48 -39.06 -8.85
C PRO A 58 0.98 -37.61 -9.06
N VAL A 59 0.98 -37.14 -10.30
CA VAL A 59 0.53 -35.78 -10.68
C VAL A 59 -0.83 -35.43 -10.07
N LYS A 60 -1.73 -36.41 -9.96
CA LYS A 60 -3.03 -36.25 -9.29
C LYS A 60 -2.88 -35.78 -7.84
N THR A 61 -1.92 -36.28 -7.09
CA THR A 61 -1.67 -35.88 -5.70
C THR A 61 -1.16 -34.44 -5.64
N ILE A 62 -0.24 -34.07 -6.53
CA ILE A 62 0.26 -32.67 -6.59
C ILE A 62 -0.86 -31.71 -6.91
N ILE A 63 -1.71 -32.03 -7.86
CA ILE A 63 -2.89 -31.20 -8.23
C ILE A 63 -3.85 -31.09 -7.03
N THR A 64 -4.11 -32.17 -6.31
CA THR A 64 -4.98 -32.14 -5.13
C THR A 64 -4.39 -31.23 -4.04
N VAL A 65 -3.10 -31.33 -3.77
CA VAL A 65 -2.39 -30.47 -2.82
C VAL A 65 -2.46 -29.00 -3.26
N MET A 66 -2.27 -28.74 -4.56
CA MET A 66 -2.39 -27.37 -5.09
C MET A 66 -3.80 -26.79 -4.88
N ILE A 67 -4.85 -27.58 -5.10
CA ILE A 67 -6.25 -27.15 -4.85
C ILE A 67 -6.43 -26.78 -3.37
N VAL A 68 -5.97 -27.65 -2.47
CA VAL A 68 -6.07 -27.40 -1.02
C VAL A 68 -5.32 -26.12 -0.62
N ILE A 69 -4.08 -25.95 -1.11
CA ILE A 69 -3.29 -24.73 -0.84
C ILE A 69 -3.97 -23.48 -1.43
N ALA A 70 -4.56 -23.57 -2.61
CA ALA A 70 -5.26 -22.45 -3.25
C ALA A 70 -6.49 -21.99 -2.43
N VAL A 71 -7.29 -22.96 -1.94
CA VAL A 71 -8.44 -22.65 -1.06
C VAL A 71 -7.95 -22.05 0.26
N LEU A 72 -6.93 -22.65 0.88
CA LEU A 72 -6.33 -22.15 2.13
C LEU A 72 -5.80 -20.73 1.96
N ARG A 73 -5.10 -20.43 0.84
CA ARG A 73 -4.62 -19.08 0.51
C ARG A 73 -5.77 -18.09 0.44
N GLY A 74 -6.89 -18.44 -0.19
CA GLY A 74 -8.08 -17.57 -0.27
C GLY A 74 -8.63 -17.22 1.11
N ILE A 75 -8.74 -18.20 2.00
CA ILE A 75 -9.20 -18.01 3.38
C ILE A 75 -8.21 -17.13 4.17
N LEU A 76 -6.92 -17.42 4.09
CA LEU A 76 -5.87 -16.66 4.79
C LEU A 76 -5.84 -15.20 4.34
N HIS A 77 -5.94 -14.96 3.04
CA HIS A 77 -5.96 -13.60 2.48
C HIS A 77 -7.22 -12.83 2.90
N TYR A 78 -8.39 -13.49 2.88
CA TYR A 78 -9.61 -12.88 3.39
C TYR A 78 -9.48 -12.47 4.87
N MET A 79 -8.96 -13.35 5.71
CA MET A 79 -8.77 -13.09 7.14
C MET A 79 -7.75 -11.97 7.40
N GLU A 80 -6.67 -11.93 6.62
CA GLU A 80 -5.69 -10.84 6.65
C GLU A 80 -6.35 -9.51 6.34
N GLN A 81 -7.08 -9.40 5.22
CA GLN A 81 -7.76 -8.18 4.82
C GLN A 81 -8.81 -7.76 5.84
N TYR A 82 -9.58 -8.70 6.37
CA TYR A 82 -10.54 -8.43 7.44
C TYR A 82 -9.86 -7.81 8.67
N CYS A 83 -8.73 -8.37 9.12
CA CYS A 83 -7.98 -7.83 10.26
C CYS A 83 -7.43 -6.43 9.96
N ASN A 84 -6.89 -6.18 8.76
CA ASN A 84 -6.36 -4.87 8.36
C ASN A 84 -7.45 -3.80 8.35
N HIS A 85 -8.61 -4.06 7.74
CA HIS A 85 -9.73 -3.14 7.74
C HIS A 85 -10.33 -2.94 9.13
N PHE A 86 -10.42 -3.99 9.93
CA PHE A 86 -10.89 -3.87 11.31
C PHE A 86 -10.00 -2.93 12.13
N ILE A 87 -8.67 -3.06 12.01
CA ILE A 87 -7.70 -2.17 12.68
C ILE A 87 -7.89 -0.73 12.20
N ALA A 88 -7.99 -0.53 10.89
CA ALA A 88 -8.17 0.77 10.26
C ALA A 88 -9.40 1.50 10.80
N PHE A 89 -10.58 0.89 10.71
CA PHE A 89 -11.83 1.48 11.19
C PHE A 89 -11.84 1.69 12.72
N LYS A 90 -11.27 0.76 13.47
CA LYS A 90 -11.19 0.90 14.93
C LYS A 90 -10.25 2.05 15.34
N LEU A 91 -9.12 2.19 14.66
CA LEU A 91 -8.19 3.28 14.88
C LEU A 91 -8.81 4.63 14.53
N LEU A 92 -9.49 4.71 13.37
CA LEU A 92 -10.24 5.88 12.93
C LEU A 92 -11.27 6.32 13.99
N ALA A 93 -12.07 5.39 14.51
CA ALA A 93 -13.05 5.68 15.56
C ALA A 93 -12.39 6.20 16.84
N ILE A 94 -11.27 5.59 17.27
CA ILE A 94 -10.54 6.02 18.47
C ILE A 94 -9.97 7.44 18.29
N ILE A 95 -9.39 7.74 17.13
CA ILE A 95 -8.80 9.06 16.87
C ILE A 95 -9.91 10.12 16.80
N ARG A 96 -10.98 9.86 16.02
CA ARG A 96 -12.13 10.80 15.97
C ARG A 96 -12.72 11.09 17.34
N HIS A 97 -12.90 10.06 18.15
CA HIS A 97 -13.39 10.23 19.52
C HIS A 97 -12.46 11.12 20.37
N LYS A 98 -11.16 10.90 20.31
CA LYS A 98 -10.17 11.71 21.05
C LYS A 98 -10.11 13.15 20.57
N VAL A 99 -10.13 13.38 19.26
CA VAL A 99 -10.14 14.72 18.68
C VAL A 99 -11.43 15.46 19.08
N PHE A 100 -12.58 14.80 18.97
CA PHE A 100 -13.85 15.38 19.39
C PHE A 100 -13.89 15.71 20.88
N ALA A 101 -13.37 14.83 21.74
CA ALA A 101 -13.27 15.08 23.18
C ALA A 101 -12.34 16.27 23.50
N ALA A 102 -11.25 16.44 22.74
CA ALA A 102 -10.35 17.59 22.88
C ALA A 102 -11.02 18.89 22.43
N LEU A 103 -11.70 18.88 21.29
CA LEU A 103 -12.45 20.03 20.78
C LEU A 103 -13.54 20.47 21.73
N ARG A 104 -14.30 19.55 22.31
CA ARG A 104 -15.33 19.85 23.31
C ARG A 104 -14.78 20.55 24.55
N LYS A 105 -13.55 20.22 24.98
CA LYS A 105 -12.88 20.90 26.09
C LYS A 105 -12.38 22.31 25.76
N LEU A 106 -12.15 22.58 24.46
CA LEU A 106 -11.65 23.87 23.97
C LEU A 106 -12.78 24.85 23.61
N CYS A 107 -14.00 24.35 23.43
CA CYS A 107 -15.19 25.18 23.17
C CYS A 107 -15.68 25.93 24.43
N PRO A 108 -16.27 27.19 24.30
CA PRO A 108 -16.23 27.99 23.05
C PRO A 108 -14.97 28.85 22.93
N ALA A 109 -14.35 29.24 24.06
CA ALA A 109 -13.43 30.37 24.17
C ALA A 109 -12.13 30.25 23.32
N LYS A 110 -11.61 29.03 23.12
CA LYS A 110 -10.33 28.81 22.38
C LYS A 110 -10.53 28.47 20.91
N LEU A 111 -11.77 28.26 20.48
CA LEU A 111 -12.11 27.99 19.07
C LEU A 111 -12.69 29.22 18.36
N GLU A 112 -13.04 30.28 19.11
CA GLU A 112 -13.43 31.57 18.55
C GLU A 112 -12.26 32.17 17.76
N GLY A 113 -12.50 32.53 16.48
CA GLY A 113 -11.47 33.06 15.58
C GLY A 113 -10.61 32.02 14.85
N ARG A 114 -10.77 30.71 15.10
CA ARG A 114 -10.11 29.65 14.33
C ARG A 114 -10.89 29.31 13.06
N ASP A 115 -10.16 28.99 12.00
CA ASP A 115 -10.75 28.53 10.74
C ASP A 115 -11.46 27.18 10.96
N LYS A 116 -12.80 27.23 10.96
CA LYS A 116 -13.66 26.06 11.12
C LYS A 116 -13.48 25.05 9.97
N GLY A 117 -13.18 25.54 8.77
CA GLY A 117 -12.91 24.71 7.60
C GLY A 117 -11.66 23.85 7.78
N ASN A 118 -10.58 24.43 8.30
CA ASN A 118 -9.35 23.71 8.62
C ASN A 118 -9.56 22.64 9.68
N LEU A 119 -10.33 22.93 10.73
CA LEU A 119 -10.66 21.95 11.77
C LEU A 119 -11.47 20.77 11.22
N ILE A 120 -12.42 21.02 10.33
CA ILE A 120 -13.20 19.97 9.66
C ILE A 120 -12.29 19.13 8.77
N SER A 121 -11.39 19.76 7.99
CA SER A 121 -10.42 19.04 7.14
C SER A 121 -9.53 18.10 7.95
N ILE A 122 -9.02 18.55 9.11
CA ILE A 122 -8.22 17.70 9.99
C ILE A 122 -9.03 16.49 10.48
N ILE A 123 -10.29 16.67 10.87
CA ILE A 123 -11.15 15.61 11.42
C ILE A 123 -11.58 14.61 10.35
N THR A 124 -11.71 15.04 9.10
CA THR A 124 -12.10 14.18 7.97
C THR A 124 -10.88 13.64 7.25
N THR A 125 -10.23 14.47 6.46
CA THR A 125 -9.20 14.06 5.49
C THR A 125 -7.90 13.58 6.14
N ASP A 126 -7.38 14.30 7.15
CA ASP A 126 -6.08 13.93 7.74
C ASP A 126 -6.19 12.64 8.58
N ILE A 127 -7.34 12.41 9.22
CA ILE A 127 -7.57 11.18 9.97
C ILE A 127 -7.75 9.98 9.01
N GLU A 128 -8.38 10.16 7.86
CA GLU A 128 -8.49 9.13 6.82
C GLU A 128 -7.13 8.75 6.21
N LEU A 129 -6.24 9.72 6.02
CA LEU A 129 -4.87 9.45 5.59
C LEU A 129 -4.10 8.55 6.58
N LEU A 130 -4.33 8.71 7.90
CA LEU A 130 -3.76 7.82 8.91
C LEU A 130 -4.32 6.40 8.81
N GLU A 131 -5.60 6.23 8.49
CA GLU A 131 -6.22 4.92 8.24
C GLU A 131 -5.50 4.20 7.09
N VAL A 132 -5.39 4.87 5.94
CA VAL A 132 -4.71 4.33 4.75
C VAL A 132 -3.27 3.94 5.09
N PHE A 133 -2.55 4.79 5.83
CA PHE A 133 -1.17 4.50 6.24
C PHE A 133 -1.07 3.22 7.09
N TYR A 134 -1.92 3.05 8.08
CA TYR A 134 -1.88 1.86 8.96
C TYR A 134 -2.31 0.59 8.23
N ALA A 135 -3.39 0.63 7.44
CA ALA A 135 -3.91 -0.55 6.75
C ALA A 135 -3.05 -0.97 5.55
N HIS A 136 -2.55 -0.01 4.77
CA HIS A 136 -1.91 -0.30 3.48
C HIS A 136 -0.40 -0.07 3.46
N THR A 137 0.22 0.31 4.58
CA THR A 137 1.67 0.52 4.63
C THR A 137 2.34 -0.39 5.66
N ILE A 138 1.93 -0.36 6.92
CA ILE A 138 2.63 -1.07 8.00
C ILE A 138 2.52 -2.59 7.84
N SER A 139 1.29 -3.12 7.71
CA SER A 139 1.06 -4.57 7.56
C SER A 139 1.74 -5.15 6.30
N PRO A 140 1.55 -4.59 5.09
CA PRO A 140 2.21 -5.10 3.89
C PRO A 140 3.75 -5.07 3.97
N ILE A 141 4.35 -4.02 4.53
CA ILE A 141 5.81 -3.95 4.71
C ILE A 141 6.30 -5.05 5.64
N ALA A 142 5.62 -5.27 6.77
CA ALA A 142 5.98 -6.33 7.72
C ALA A 142 5.85 -7.72 7.09
N ILE A 143 4.75 -7.97 6.35
CA ILE A 143 4.51 -9.23 5.63
C ILE A 143 5.59 -9.45 4.56
N ALA A 144 5.89 -8.45 3.74
CA ALA A 144 6.90 -8.53 2.70
C ALA A 144 8.28 -8.83 3.28
N THR A 145 8.66 -8.13 4.36
CA THR A 145 9.94 -8.35 5.04
C THR A 145 10.05 -9.76 5.59
N LEU A 146 9.03 -10.23 6.29
CA LEU A 146 9.01 -11.56 6.91
C LEU A 146 9.05 -12.67 5.84
N THR A 147 8.23 -12.53 4.79
CA THR A 147 8.22 -13.45 3.66
C THR A 147 9.57 -13.50 2.94
N SER A 148 10.20 -12.34 2.71
CA SER A 148 11.52 -12.25 2.07
C SER A 148 12.59 -12.95 2.90
N ILE A 149 12.61 -12.76 4.22
CA ILE A 149 13.57 -13.43 5.12
C ILE A 149 13.38 -14.96 5.03
N ILE A 150 12.14 -15.46 5.13
CA ILE A 150 11.85 -16.88 5.03
C ILE A 150 12.32 -17.43 3.68
N MET A 151 12.07 -16.72 2.58
CA MET A 151 12.45 -17.17 1.24
C MET A 151 13.96 -17.15 1.02
N VAL A 152 14.68 -16.15 1.53
CA VAL A 152 16.17 -16.15 1.46
C VAL A 152 16.76 -17.33 2.19
N ILE A 153 16.23 -17.66 3.39
CA ILE A 153 16.67 -18.83 4.15
C ILE A 153 16.35 -20.13 3.38
N PHE A 154 15.13 -20.23 2.85
CA PHE A 154 14.69 -21.40 2.08
C PHE A 154 15.54 -21.65 0.85
N ILE A 155 15.78 -20.63 0.02
CA ILE A 155 16.61 -20.70 -1.19
C ILE A 155 18.08 -20.98 -0.82
N GLY A 156 18.59 -20.31 0.22
CA GLY A 156 19.96 -20.44 0.69
C GLY A 156 20.32 -21.84 1.18
N ARG A 157 19.32 -22.61 1.64
CA ARG A 157 19.51 -24.02 2.04
C ARG A 157 19.80 -24.96 0.87
N TYR A 158 19.39 -24.59 -0.35
CA TYR A 158 19.73 -25.35 -1.55
C TYR A 158 21.12 -24.99 -2.07
N HIS A 159 21.41 -23.68 -2.15
CA HIS A 159 22.71 -23.17 -2.55
C HIS A 159 22.95 -21.77 -1.98
N TRP A 160 24.05 -21.55 -1.30
CA TRP A 160 24.34 -20.27 -0.61
C TRP A 160 24.41 -19.08 -1.55
N LEU A 161 24.97 -19.25 -2.79
CA LEU A 161 25.05 -18.19 -3.79
C LEU A 161 23.66 -17.75 -4.29
N THR A 162 22.73 -18.69 -4.48
CA THR A 162 21.35 -18.36 -4.88
C THR A 162 20.60 -17.65 -3.78
N GLY A 163 20.87 -17.99 -2.50
CA GLY A 163 20.36 -17.27 -1.34
C GLY A 163 20.88 -15.82 -1.30
N LEU A 164 22.17 -15.63 -1.57
CA LEU A 164 22.78 -14.28 -1.63
C LEU A 164 22.19 -13.44 -2.78
N LEU A 165 21.99 -14.04 -3.95
CA LEU A 165 21.37 -13.39 -5.10
C LEU A 165 19.92 -12.98 -4.77
N ALA A 166 19.15 -13.86 -4.13
CA ALA A 166 17.78 -13.57 -3.69
C ALA A 166 17.75 -12.42 -2.67
N LEU A 167 18.67 -12.42 -1.70
CA LEU A 167 18.83 -11.31 -0.75
C LEU A 167 19.12 -9.99 -1.45
N ALA A 168 20.06 -9.97 -2.38
CA ALA A 168 20.38 -8.78 -3.16
C ALA A 168 19.18 -8.27 -3.96
N ALA A 169 18.44 -9.17 -4.63
CA ALA A 169 17.23 -8.82 -5.36
C ALA A 169 16.15 -8.23 -4.44
N TYR A 170 15.87 -8.83 -3.29
CA TYR A 170 14.89 -8.31 -2.32
C TYR A 170 15.31 -6.96 -1.73
N LEU A 171 16.60 -6.73 -1.48
CA LEU A 171 17.10 -5.43 -1.01
C LEU A 171 16.97 -4.35 -2.10
N ILE A 172 17.25 -4.68 -3.35
CA ILE A 172 17.08 -3.73 -4.45
C ILE A 172 15.60 -3.36 -4.61
N VAL A 173 14.72 -4.35 -4.72
CA VAL A 173 13.29 -4.13 -4.97
C VAL A 173 12.57 -3.58 -3.73
N GLY A 174 12.89 -4.08 -2.54
CA GLY A 174 12.19 -3.71 -1.31
C GLY A 174 12.70 -2.46 -0.63
N VAL A 175 13.95 -2.05 -0.88
CA VAL A 175 14.57 -0.91 -0.19
C VAL A 175 15.11 0.13 -1.18
N ALA A 176 15.99 -0.25 -2.11
CA ALA A 176 16.67 0.70 -2.97
C ALA A 176 15.70 1.44 -3.91
N ILE A 177 14.81 0.72 -4.58
CA ILE A 177 13.82 1.32 -5.49
C ILE A 177 12.83 2.22 -4.74
N PRO A 178 12.16 1.79 -3.65
CA PRO A 178 11.23 2.67 -2.91
C PRO A 178 11.93 3.90 -2.33
N MET A 179 13.16 3.78 -1.82
CA MET A 179 13.91 4.94 -1.31
C MET A 179 14.26 5.94 -2.41
N TRP A 180 14.66 5.44 -3.58
CA TRP A 180 14.97 6.31 -4.73
C TRP A 180 13.73 7.05 -5.21
N ASN A 181 12.64 6.33 -5.41
CA ASN A 181 11.37 6.89 -5.86
C ASN A 181 10.77 7.85 -4.83
N GLY A 182 10.81 7.50 -3.55
CA GLY A 182 10.34 8.34 -2.47
C GLY A 182 11.07 9.68 -2.40
N LYS A 183 12.41 9.69 -2.56
CA LYS A 183 13.17 10.94 -2.59
C LYS A 183 12.83 11.85 -3.79
N ARG A 184 12.59 11.26 -4.97
CA ARG A 184 12.24 12.03 -6.18
C ARG A 184 10.80 12.51 -6.18
N GLY A 185 9.87 11.68 -5.73
CA GLY A 185 8.43 12.00 -5.71
C GLY A 185 8.00 12.92 -4.56
N SER A 186 8.66 12.82 -3.40
CA SER A 186 8.25 13.53 -2.18
C SER A 186 8.26 15.05 -2.33
N GLN A 187 9.31 15.62 -2.93
CA GLN A 187 9.42 17.07 -3.10
C GLN A 187 8.35 17.61 -4.06
N LYS A 188 8.20 16.97 -5.22
CA LYS A 188 7.18 17.36 -6.21
C LYS A 188 5.75 17.13 -5.73
N GLY A 189 5.53 16.04 -4.99
CA GLY A 189 4.23 15.76 -4.37
C GLY A 189 3.86 16.80 -3.30
N MET A 190 4.83 17.26 -2.49
CA MET A 190 4.61 18.31 -1.51
C MET A 190 4.31 19.66 -2.18
N GLU A 191 5.05 20.00 -3.24
CA GLU A 191 4.81 21.22 -4.02
C GLU A 191 3.42 21.21 -4.66
N PHE A 192 3.02 20.08 -5.26
CA PHE A 192 1.66 19.92 -5.79
C PHE A 192 0.60 20.13 -4.71
N ARG A 193 0.77 19.51 -3.53
CA ARG A 193 -0.17 19.64 -2.40
C ARG A 193 -0.28 21.07 -1.90
N THR A 194 0.84 21.80 -1.82
CA THR A 194 0.86 23.22 -1.43
C THR A 194 0.11 24.08 -2.45
N ASN A 195 0.42 23.95 -3.72
CA ASN A 195 -0.25 24.70 -4.79
C ASN A 195 -1.75 24.35 -4.91
N PHE A 196 -2.12 23.09 -4.65
CA PHE A 196 -3.52 22.70 -4.59
C PHE A 196 -4.27 23.34 -3.42
N GLY A 197 -3.61 23.44 -2.25
CA GLY A 197 -4.13 24.16 -1.10
C GLY A 197 -4.33 25.65 -1.36
N GLU A 198 -3.36 26.28 -2.04
CA GLU A 198 -3.44 27.69 -2.44
C GLU A 198 -4.59 27.94 -3.42
N LEU A 199 -4.76 27.07 -4.43
CA LEU A 199 -5.90 27.17 -5.35
C LEU A 199 -7.23 27.03 -4.61
N ASN A 200 -7.36 26.07 -3.72
CA ASN A 200 -8.58 25.87 -2.93
C ASN A 200 -8.91 27.11 -2.07
N SER A 201 -7.91 27.68 -1.41
CA SER A 201 -8.07 28.91 -0.64
C SER A 201 -8.50 30.07 -1.53
N PHE A 202 -7.86 30.23 -2.70
CA PHE A 202 -8.21 31.26 -3.67
C PHE A 202 -9.65 31.13 -4.21
N VAL A 203 -10.09 29.88 -4.47
CA VAL A 203 -11.49 29.60 -4.88
C VAL A 203 -12.46 29.97 -3.78
N LEU A 204 -12.19 29.54 -2.53
CA LEU A 204 -13.06 29.85 -1.39
C LEU A 204 -13.15 31.36 -1.11
N ASP A 205 -12.03 32.07 -1.17
CA ASP A 205 -11.99 33.53 -1.01
C ASP A 205 -12.74 34.23 -2.14
N SER A 206 -12.63 33.74 -3.38
CA SER A 206 -13.37 34.27 -4.53
C SER A 206 -14.87 34.06 -4.41
N LEU A 207 -15.31 32.92 -3.81
CA LEU A 207 -16.73 32.65 -3.55
C LEU A 207 -17.26 33.48 -2.38
N ARG A 208 -16.46 33.67 -1.33
CA ARG A 208 -16.85 34.51 -0.18
C ARG A 208 -16.95 35.99 -0.53
N GLY A 209 -16.03 36.47 -1.38
CA GLY A 209 -16.01 37.87 -1.88
C GLY A 209 -16.65 38.02 -3.26
N LEU A 210 -17.66 37.19 -3.59
CA LEU A 210 -18.28 37.20 -4.91
C LEU A 210 -19.01 38.52 -5.19
N ASP A 211 -19.73 39.04 -4.22
CA ASP A 211 -20.49 40.27 -4.33
C ASP A 211 -19.55 41.47 -4.58
N GLU A 212 -18.44 41.56 -3.84
CA GLU A 212 -17.41 42.58 -4.05
C GLU A 212 -16.71 42.40 -5.41
N THR A 213 -16.45 41.14 -5.80
CA THR A 213 -15.80 40.85 -7.09
C THR A 213 -16.68 41.32 -8.26
N ILE A 214 -17.98 41.15 -8.16
CA ILE A 214 -18.97 41.61 -9.17
C ILE A 214 -19.07 43.14 -9.13
N GLN A 215 -19.22 43.70 -7.94
CA GLN A 215 -19.40 45.14 -7.76
C GLN A 215 -18.20 45.96 -8.29
N TYR A 216 -16.97 45.46 -8.11
CA TYR A 216 -15.75 46.08 -8.60
C TYR A 216 -15.32 45.62 -10.01
N GLY A 217 -16.13 44.83 -10.72
CA GLY A 217 -15.84 44.37 -12.08
C GLY A 217 -14.60 43.49 -12.21
N GLN A 218 -14.15 42.81 -11.12
CA GLN A 218 -12.92 42.00 -11.08
C GLN A 218 -13.13 40.53 -11.46
N GLY A 219 -14.33 40.14 -11.89
CA GLY A 219 -14.70 38.74 -12.18
C GLY A 219 -13.79 38.10 -13.23
N GLU A 220 -13.52 38.79 -14.34
CA GLU A 220 -12.67 38.24 -15.41
C GLU A 220 -11.22 38.04 -14.96
N LYS A 221 -10.66 38.97 -14.22
CA LYS A 221 -9.31 38.87 -13.65
C LYS A 221 -9.19 37.70 -12.67
N ARG A 222 -10.20 37.49 -11.81
CA ARG A 222 -10.27 36.35 -10.89
C ARG A 222 -10.36 35.04 -11.65
N ARG A 223 -11.18 34.95 -12.67
CA ARG A 223 -11.32 33.80 -13.54
C ARG A 223 -10.00 33.45 -14.24
N GLU A 224 -9.29 34.44 -14.76
CA GLU A 224 -7.99 34.25 -15.41
C GLU A 224 -6.94 33.71 -14.43
N GLN A 225 -6.86 34.30 -13.24
CA GLN A 225 -5.95 33.82 -12.18
C GLN A 225 -6.25 32.36 -11.78
N MET A 226 -7.52 32.00 -11.59
CA MET A 226 -7.95 30.65 -11.28
C MET A 226 -7.59 29.67 -12.40
N SER A 227 -7.82 30.07 -13.66
CA SER A 227 -7.46 29.26 -14.84
C SER A 227 -5.95 29.03 -14.93
N LYS A 228 -5.14 30.06 -14.64
CA LYS A 228 -3.68 29.97 -14.64
C LYS A 228 -3.17 28.99 -13.55
N GLN A 229 -3.69 29.10 -12.34
CA GLN A 229 -3.32 28.21 -11.23
C GLN A 229 -3.76 26.76 -11.51
N SER A 230 -4.96 26.57 -12.05
CA SER A 230 -5.46 25.24 -12.45
C SER A 230 -4.61 24.60 -13.55
N LYS A 231 -4.20 25.36 -14.57
CA LYS A 231 -3.31 24.87 -15.64
C LYS A 231 -1.93 24.49 -15.09
N ASN A 232 -1.38 25.27 -14.16
CA ASN A 232 -0.12 24.95 -13.52
C ASN A 232 -0.21 23.64 -12.74
N LEU A 233 -1.28 23.45 -11.96
CA LEU A 233 -1.54 22.20 -11.24
C LEU A 233 -1.72 21.00 -12.17
N ALA A 234 -2.41 21.17 -13.30
CA ALA A 234 -2.56 20.11 -14.29
C ALA A 234 -1.20 19.67 -14.87
N GLY A 235 -0.30 20.62 -15.16
CA GLY A 235 1.06 20.33 -15.60
C GLY A 235 1.91 19.61 -14.54
N MET A 236 1.75 19.98 -13.27
CA MET A 236 2.41 19.29 -12.15
C MET A 236 1.88 17.87 -11.98
N GLN A 237 0.56 17.67 -12.08
CA GLN A 237 -0.08 16.35 -12.02
C GLN A 237 0.40 15.46 -13.17
N GLU A 238 0.48 15.98 -14.39
CA GLU A 238 1.02 15.23 -15.53
C GLU A 238 2.48 14.81 -15.31
N SER A 239 3.30 15.70 -14.75
CA SER A 239 4.69 15.39 -14.39
C SER A 239 4.80 14.31 -13.33
N LEU A 240 3.93 14.31 -12.32
CA LEU A 240 3.86 13.26 -11.29
C LEU A 240 3.41 11.91 -11.89
N SER A 241 2.35 11.91 -12.70
CA SER A 241 1.85 10.69 -13.35
C SER A 241 2.87 10.09 -14.32
N LYS A 242 3.64 10.91 -15.05
CA LYS A 242 4.75 10.42 -15.89
C LYS A 242 5.86 9.78 -15.05
N MET A 243 6.15 10.31 -13.87
CA MET A 243 7.12 9.69 -12.95
C MET A 243 6.62 8.36 -12.41
N GLU A 244 5.33 8.25 -12.07
CA GLU A 244 4.71 6.99 -11.63
C GLU A 244 4.68 5.95 -12.76
N GLY A 245 4.35 6.34 -13.98
CA GLY A 245 4.31 5.46 -15.15
C GLY A 245 5.68 4.99 -15.66
N SER A 246 6.78 5.62 -15.21
CA SER A 246 8.16 5.22 -15.55
C SER A 246 8.81 4.27 -14.52
N GLN A 247 8.07 3.89 -13.50
CA GLN A 247 8.46 2.96 -12.43
C GLN A 247 8.00 1.53 -12.71
#